data_cbbcea2066b23b157accaa4a03ce55a0
#
_entry.id   cbbcea2066b23b157accaa4a03ce55a0
#
_cell.length_a   1.000
_cell.length_b   1.000
_cell.length_c   1.000
_cell.angle_alpha   90.00
_cell.angle_beta   90.00
_cell.angle_gamma   90.00
#
_symmetry.space_group_name_H-M   'P 1'
#
loop_
_entity.id
_entity.type
_entity.pdbx_description
1 polymer ?
#
loop_
_entity_poly.entity_id
_entity_poly.type
_entity_poly.pdbx_seq_one_letter_code
_entity_poly.pdbx_strand_id
1 'polypeptide(L)'
;MLNRRLLLAATAGGALAPLAAPHVARAQGMPKITIGMSGWTGFAPLTLAEQAGLFKANGVEVETRFVPQAQRNLALASGALNCVVTTVDTMILWASTMPLVQVLVLDKSKGGDGIAVRPSIGGWADMKGKTFAVDGAGTTPYFVLAYMLRENGLSIKDVQTATLAPQPAAQAFVAGQFDGCSTYEPYLSSIRTLPATQGRILATTVDYPVVVDTLAFTPDFVSKNEAAVRAVVKSWNDALAMIEREPDKSFEIMGKRVNQSGEAFKASAAFIDWQDAAENKAYVGGGIQEFMGKALQVQRDAGVVRTAPDLSKLLDTRFVA
;
A
#
# COMPACT_ATOMS: atom_id res chain seq x y z
N MET A 1 12.59 -101.52 -0.98
CA MET A 1 13.12 -100.21 -0.55
C MET A 1 12.47 -99.19 -1.47
N LEU A 2 11.54 -98.43 -0.89
CA LEU A 2 10.67 -97.56 -1.67
C LEU A 2 11.21 -96.14 -1.70
N ASN A 3 11.34 -95.57 -2.85
CA ASN A 3 11.61 -94.16 -3.06
C ASN A 3 10.32 -93.37 -3.18
N ARG A 4 10.11 -92.50 -2.23
CA ARG A 4 9.06 -91.48 -2.25
C ARG A 4 9.64 -90.22 -2.80
N ARG A 5 9.19 -89.76 -3.94
CA ARG A 5 9.31 -88.37 -4.40
C ARG A 5 8.45 -88.17 -5.60
N LEU A 6 7.34 -87.50 -5.39
CA LEU A 6 6.69 -86.60 -6.37
C LEU A 6 5.41 -86.06 -5.71
N LEU A 7 5.52 -84.88 -5.18
CA LEU A 7 4.38 -84.08 -4.80
C LEU A 7 4.43 -82.78 -5.60
N LEU A 8 3.39 -82.57 -6.33
CA LEU A 8 3.13 -81.46 -7.24
C LEU A 8 3.14 -80.14 -6.51
N ALA A 9 3.88 -79.16 -7.09
CA ALA A 9 3.80 -77.73 -6.73
C ALA A 9 2.64 -77.11 -7.56
N ALA A 10 1.54 -76.79 -6.90
CA ALA A 10 0.51 -75.92 -7.46
C ALA A 10 0.86 -74.50 -7.12
N THR A 11 1.37 -73.73 -8.08
CA THR A 11 1.64 -72.27 -7.91
C THR A 11 0.31 -71.53 -8.09
N ALA A 12 -0.29 -71.09 -6.99
CA ALA A 12 -1.34 -70.09 -6.98
C ALA A 12 -0.72 -68.69 -7.20
N GLY A 13 -0.82 -68.17 -8.40
CA GLY A 13 -0.47 -66.80 -8.73
C GLY A 13 -1.49 -65.82 -8.13
N GLY A 14 -1.27 -65.37 -6.91
CA GLY A 14 -2.02 -64.26 -6.32
C GLY A 14 -1.53 -62.94 -6.92
N ALA A 15 -2.35 -62.34 -7.80
CA ALA A 15 -2.14 -60.94 -8.23
C ALA A 15 -2.31 -60.01 -7.04
N LEU A 16 -1.20 -59.48 -6.50
CA LEU A 16 -1.21 -58.40 -5.57
C LEU A 16 -1.60 -57.11 -6.33
N ALA A 17 -2.88 -56.76 -6.31
CA ALA A 17 -3.33 -55.43 -6.71
C ALA A 17 -2.70 -54.39 -5.71
N PRO A 18 -2.05 -53.36 -6.18
CA PRO A 18 -1.59 -52.30 -5.29
C PRO A 18 -2.81 -51.66 -4.65
N LEU A 19 -2.95 -51.79 -3.33
CA LEU A 19 -3.87 -51.01 -2.54
C LEU A 19 -3.48 -49.54 -2.74
N ALA A 20 -4.21 -48.77 -3.56
CA ALA A 20 -4.09 -47.34 -3.65
C ALA A 20 -4.40 -46.77 -2.25
N ALA A 21 -3.36 -46.43 -1.54
CA ALA A 21 -3.50 -45.70 -0.27
C ALA A 21 -4.31 -44.43 -0.61
N PRO A 22 -5.37 -44.13 0.12
CA PRO A 22 -6.08 -42.86 -0.08
C PRO A 22 -5.05 -41.74 0.15
N HIS A 23 -4.80 -40.96 -0.87
CA HIS A 23 -4.11 -39.70 -0.71
C HIS A 23 -4.98 -38.87 0.24
N VAL A 24 -4.62 -38.85 1.51
CA VAL A 24 -5.14 -37.90 2.46
C VAL A 24 -4.65 -36.55 1.93
N ALA A 25 -5.50 -35.88 1.14
CA ALA A 25 -5.28 -34.48 0.84
C ALA A 25 -5.22 -33.79 2.20
N ARG A 26 -4.00 -33.52 2.67
CA ARG A 26 -3.80 -32.65 3.82
C ARG A 26 -4.52 -31.38 3.46
N ALA A 27 -5.58 -31.05 4.19
CA ALA A 27 -6.19 -29.75 4.10
C ALA A 27 -5.07 -28.75 4.35
N GLN A 28 -4.51 -28.18 3.28
CA GLN A 28 -3.57 -27.07 3.41
C GLN A 28 -4.36 -25.99 4.12
N GLY A 29 -3.89 -25.63 5.34
CA GLY A 29 -4.49 -24.50 6.07
C GLY A 29 -4.56 -23.28 5.16
N MET A 30 -5.54 -22.40 5.38
CA MET A 30 -5.65 -21.17 4.60
C MET A 30 -4.28 -20.48 4.51
N PRO A 31 -3.85 -20.05 3.31
CA PRO A 31 -2.61 -19.30 3.19
C PRO A 31 -2.68 -18.03 4.04
N LYS A 32 -1.61 -17.76 4.78
CA LYS A 32 -1.50 -16.60 5.65
C LYS A 32 -0.67 -15.50 4.99
N ILE A 33 -1.21 -14.28 4.95
CA ILE A 33 -0.55 -13.09 4.41
C ILE A 33 -0.49 -12.02 5.49
N THR A 34 0.69 -11.46 5.72
CA THR A 34 0.89 -10.29 6.57
C THR A 34 1.13 -9.07 5.69
N ILE A 35 0.23 -8.07 5.78
CA ILE A 35 0.28 -6.82 5.01
C ILE A 35 0.83 -5.70 5.90
N GLY A 36 1.93 -5.07 5.48
CA GLY A 36 2.45 -3.87 6.14
C GLY A 36 1.79 -2.60 5.60
N MET A 37 1.24 -1.77 6.48
CA MET A 37 0.55 -0.52 6.12
C MET A 37 0.76 0.59 7.14
N SER A 38 0.41 1.84 6.80
CA SER A 38 0.38 3.00 7.69
C SER A 38 -1.05 3.38 8.09
N GLY A 39 -1.19 4.51 8.80
CA GLY A 39 -2.48 5.11 9.13
C GLY A 39 -3.14 5.89 8.00
N TRP A 40 -2.63 5.83 6.77
CA TRP A 40 -3.25 6.46 5.61
C TRP A 40 -4.71 6.03 5.45
N THR A 41 -5.59 7.00 5.26
CA THR A 41 -7.04 6.76 5.15
C THR A 41 -7.38 5.84 3.97
N GLY A 42 -6.65 5.93 2.87
CA GLY A 42 -6.86 5.10 1.68
C GLY A 42 -6.67 3.61 1.90
N PHE A 43 -5.87 3.19 2.89
CA PHE A 43 -5.65 1.76 3.19
C PHE A 43 -6.73 1.14 4.07
N ALA A 44 -7.65 1.93 4.59
CA ALA A 44 -8.61 1.46 5.58
C ALA A 44 -9.58 0.37 5.09
N PRO A 45 -9.96 0.25 3.79
CA PRO A 45 -10.75 -0.88 3.31
C PRO A 45 -10.07 -2.24 3.57
N LEU A 46 -8.73 -2.32 3.65
CA LEU A 46 -8.04 -3.56 4.06
C LEU A 46 -8.31 -3.89 5.54
N THR A 47 -8.38 -2.88 6.41
CA THR A 47 -8.80 -3.08 7.81
C THR A 47 -10.25 -3.51 7.89
N LEU A 48 -11.12 -2.92 7.08
CA LEU A 48 -12.53 -3.34 6.99
C LEU A 48 -12.62 -4.81 6.55
N ALA A 49 -11.88 -5.21 5.51
CA ALA A 49 -11.86 -6.60 5.03
C ALA A 49 -11.39 -7.58 6.11
N GLU A 50 -10.40 -7.21 6.91
CA GLU A 50 -9.91 -8.02 8.04
C GLU A 50 -10.97 -8.14 9.14
N GLN A 51 -11.49 -7.02 9.62
CA GLN A 51 -12.43 -6.98 10.75
C GLN A 51 -13.82 -7.53 10.41
N ALA A 52 -14.26 -7.38 9.17
CA ALA A 52 -15.51 -7.96 8.68
C ALA A 52 -15.38 -9.43 8.24
N GLY A 53 -14.17 -10.00 8.31
CA GLY A 53 -13.93 -11.41 7.95
C GLY A 53 -13.95 -11.72 6.44
N LEU A 54 -13.88 -10.67 5.58
CA LEU A 54 -13.97 -10.84 4.12
C LEU A 54 -12.78 -11.64 3.57
N PHE A 55 -11.58 -11.48 4.13
CA PHE A 55 -10.43 -12.29 3.74
C PHE A 55 -10.68 -13.79 3.98
N LYS A 56 -11.17 -14.15 5.16
CA LYS A 56 -11.50 -15.55 5.49
C LYS A 56 -12.61 -16.10 4.61
N ALA A 57 -13.63 -15.29 4.32
CA ALA A 57 -14.71 -15.66 3.43
C ALA A 57 -14.22 -15.96 2.00
N ASN A 58 -13.14 -15.30 1.58
CA ASN A 58 -12.48 -15.51 0.28
C ASN A 58 -11.35 -16.55 0.32
N GLY A 59 -11.14 -17.25 1.46
CA GLY A 59 -10.20 -18.37 1.55
C GLY A 59 -8.74 -17.98 1.82
N VAL A 60 -8.49 -16.80 2.37
CA VAL A 60 -7.16 -16.34 2.79
C VAL A 60 -7.20 -15.79 4.22
N GLU A 61 -6.16 -16.07 5.02
CA GLU A 61 -5.97 -15.43 6.31
C GLU A 61 -5.05 -14.22 6.14
N VAL A 62 -5.53 -13.02 6.48
CA VAL A 62 -4.73 -11.80 6.38
C VAL A 62 -4.63 -11.15 7.76
N GLU A 63 -3.42 -10.70 8.08
CA GLU A 63 -3.11 -9.86 9.22
C GLU A 63 -2.57 -8.52 8.72
N THR A 64 -3.24 -7.41 9.05
CA THR A 64 -2.74 -6.07 8.72
C THR A 64 -1.88 -5.54 9.87
N ARG A 65 -0.64 -5.13 9.59
CA ARG A 65 0.30 -4.58 10.57
C ARG A 65 0.63 -3.13 10.28
N PHE A 66 0.64 -2.33 11.33
CA PHE A 66 1.15 -0.97 11.24
C PHE A 66 2.68 -1.00 11.20
N VAL A 67 3.25 -0.58 10.08
CA VAL A 67 4.72 -0.47 9.87
C VAL A 67 5.01 0.87 9.20
N PRO A 68 5.87 1.74 9.77
CA PRO A 68 6.28 2.98 9.14
C PRO A 68 6.78 2.75 7.71
N GLN A 69 6.45 3.65 6.77
CA GLN A 69 6.77 3.47 5.35
C GLN A 69 8.27 3.26 5.12
N ALA A 70 9.11 4.02 5.80
CA ALA A 70 10.57 3.91 5.70
C ALA A 70 11.15 2.53 6.12
N GLN A 71 10.35 1.67 6.77
CA GLN A 71 10.79 0.36 7.28
C GLN A 71 10.16 -0.82 6.51
N ARG A 72 9.13 -0.58 5.68
CA ARG A 72 8.36 -1.68 5.05
C ARG A 72 9.17 -2.50 4.06
N ASN A 73 10.07 -1.87 3.29
CA ASN A 73 10.92 -2.59 2.35
C ASN A 73 11.85 -3.59 3.06
N LEU A 74 12.43 -3.22 4.19
CA LEU A 74 13.26 -4.13 5.01
C LEU A 74 12.43 -5.26 5.62
N ALA A 75 11.22 -4.94 6.12
CA ALA A 75 10.32 -5.94 6.67
C ALA A 75 9.84 -6.94 5.60
N LEU A 76 9.62 -6.49 4.37
CA LEU A 76 9.30 -7.35 3.23
C LEU A 76 10.52 -8.21 2.84
N ALA A 77 11.71 -7.62 2.74
CA ALA A 77 12.95 -8.32 2.39
C ALA A 77 13.33 -9.40 3.40
N SER A 78 13.04 -9.18 4.69
CA SER A 78 13.30 -10.15 5.77
C SER A 78 12.23 -11.26 5.88
N GLY A 79 11.13 -11.15 5.12
CA GLY A 79 9.98 -12.07 5.23
C GLY A 79 9.07 -11.81 6.45
N ALA A 80 9.29 -10.73 7.22
CA ALA A 80 8.39 -10.32 8.29
C ALA A 80 7.03 -9.84 7.76
N LEU A 81 7.00 -9.39 6.50
CA LEU A 81 5.82 -9.09 5.71
C LEU A 81 5.82 -9.95 4.45
N ASN A 82 4.64 -10.31 3.96
CA ASN A 82 4.46 -10.98 2.66
C ASN A 82 4.06 -9.97 1.58
N CYS A 83 3.45 -8.88 1.99
CA CYS A 83 2.88 -7.87 1.15
C CYS A 83 3.02 -6.50 1.79
N VAL A 84 3.10 -5.48 0.98
CA VAL A 84 3.09 -4.08 1.43
C VAL A 84 2.08 -3.28 0.64
N VAL A 85 1.46 -2.31 1.31
CA VAL A 85 0.79 -1.21 0.65
C VAL A 85 1.69 0.01 0.73
N THR A 86 1.78 0.74 -0.37
CA THR A 86 2.64 1.92 -0.50
C THR A 86 2.21 2.70 -1.74
N THR A 87 2.77 3.88 -1.93
CA THR A 87 2.57 4.62 -3.17
C THR A 87 3.44 4.08 -4.30
N VAL A 88 3.00 4.28 -5.53
CA VAL A 88 3.71 3.82 -6.74
C VAL A 88 5.11 4.44 -6.84
N ASP A 89 5.28 5.71 -6.47
CA ASP A 89 6.60 6.37 -6.42
C ASP A 89 7.56 5.66 -5.45
N THR A 90 7.10 5.38 -4.23
CA THR A 90 7.90 4.67 -3.22
C THR A 90 8.17 3.22 -3.65
N MET A 91 7.22 2.55 -4.28
CA MET A 91 7.43 1.22 -4.84
C MET A 91 8.54 1.23 -5.92
N ILE A 92 8.57 2.24 -6.79
CA ILE A 92 9.65 2.42 -7.78
C ILE A 92 11.01 2.54 -7.09
N LEU A 93 11.10 3.31 -6.01
CA LEU A 93 12.33 3.40 -5.22
C LEU A 93 12.76 2.03 -4.68
N TRP A 94 11.86 1.30 -4.05
CA TRP A 94 12.19 -0.02 -3.48
C TRP A 94 12.54 -1.04 -4.56
N ALA A 95 11.85 -0.98 -5.72
CA ALA A 95 12.13 -1.84 -6.86
C ALA A 95 13.53 -1.62 -7.47
N SER A 96 14.20 -0.52 -7.15
CA SER A 96 15.60 -0.30 -7.54
C SER A 96 16.59 -1.23 -6.81
N THR A 97 16.17 -1.86 -5.71
CA THR A 97 17.02 -2.70 -4.86
C THR A 97 16.49 -4.11 -4.63
N MET A 98 15.19 -4.34 -4.85
CA MET A 98 14.55 -5.64 -4.69
C MET A 98 13.45 -5.85 -5.72
N PRO A 99 13.21 -7.09 -6.21
CA PRO A 99 12.11 -7.33 -7.15
C PRO A 99 10.75 -7.11 -6.47
N LEU A 100 9.93 -6.24 -7.08
CA LEU A 100 8.57 -5.95 -6.64
C LEU A 100 7.63 -5.96 -7.84
N VAL A 101 6.38 -6.31 -7.59
CA VAL A 101 5.29 -6.22 -8.56
C VAL A 101 4.03 -5.74 -7.86
N GLN A 102 3.39 -4.72 -8.41
CA GLN A 102 2.06 -4.30 -7.99
C GLN A 102 0.99 -5.14 -8.67
N VAL A 103 -0.05 -5.47 -7.91
CA VAL A 103 -1.16 -6.31 -8.37
C VAL A 103 -2.50 -5.59 -8.35
N LEU A 104 -2.57 -4.44 -7.67
CA LEU A 104 -3.78 -3.64 -7.50
C LEU A 104 -3.41 -2.19 -7.21
N VAL A 105 -4.12 -1.24 -7.79
CA VAL A 105 -4.19 0.14 -7.33
C VAL A 105 -5.31 0.22 -6.29
N LEU A 106 -4.97 0.71 -5.11
CA LEU A 106 -5.91 0.80 -3.98
C LEU A 106 -6.72 2.09 -4.04
N ASP A 107 -6.01 3.21 -4.17
CA ASP A 107 -6.63 4.51 -4.20
C ASP A 107 -5.75 5.56 -4.89
N LYS A 108 -6.36 6.70 -5.17
CA LYS A 108 -5.69 7.94 -5.56
C LYS A 108 -6.02 9.01 -4.53
N SER A 109 -5.03 9.74 -4.11
CA SER A 109 -5.24 10.88 -3.22
C SER A 109 -5.90 12.03 -3.99
N LYS A 110 -7.05 12.47 -3.49
CA LYS A 110 -7.84 13.58 -4.05
C LYS A 110 -7.96 14.71 -3.03
N GLY A 111 -6.80 15.23 -2.63
CA GLY A 111 -6.67 16.22 -1.57
C GLY A 111 -6.25 15.65 -0.22
N GLY A 112 -6.04 14.33 -0.14
CA GLY A 112 -5.64 13.66 1.10
C GLY A 112 -4.18 13.86 1.49
N ASP A 113 -3.31 14.20 0.54
CA ASP A 113 -1.93 14.65 0.80
C ASP A 113 -1.81 16.13 0.54
N GLY A 114 -0.96 16.82 1.31
CA GLY A 114 -0.79 18.25 1.13
C GLY A 114 0.37 18.85 1.89
N ILE A 115 0.66 20.09 1.51
CA ILE A 115 1.64 20.95 2.14
C ILE A 115 0.91 22.05 2.91
N ALA A 116 1.22 22.18 4.19
CA ALA A 116 0.76 23.26 5.04
C ALA A 116 1.90 24.23 5.32
N VAL A 117 1.57 25.52 5.48
CA VAL A 117 2.53 26.59 5.71
C VAL A 117 2.02 27.59 6.74
N ARG A 118 2.95 28.30 7.37
CA ARG A 118 2.65 29.45 8.23
C ARG A 118 2.14 30.64 7.42
N PRO A 119 1.40 31.58 8.03
CA PRO A 119 0.90 32.77 7.35
C PRO A 119 2.00 33.66 6.75
N SER A 120 3.22 33.59 7.29
CA SER A 120 4.40 34.29 6.76
C SER A 120 4.87 33.80 5.40
N ILE A 121 4.39 32.63 4.94
CA ILE A 121 4.65 32.07 3.61
C ILE A 121 3.42 32.36 2.75
N GLY A 122 3.51 33.39 1.92
CA GLY A 122 2.44 33.80 1.01
C GLY A 122 2.31 32.89 -0.22
N GLY A 123 3.43 32.32 -0.68
CA GLY A 123 3.49 31.48 -1.87
C GLY A 123 4.75 30.63 -1.96
N TRP A 124 4.95 29.97 -3.08
CA TRP A 124 6.06 29.02 -3.26
C TRP A 124 7.44 29.68 -3.12
N ALA A 125 7.63 30.90 -3.63
CA ALA A 125 8.91 31.61 -3.57
C ALA A 125 9.38 31.87 -2.12
N ASP A 126 8.43 32.04 -1.18
CA ASP A 126 8.73 32.32 0.22
C ASP A 126 9.17 31.07 0.99
N MET A 127 9.09 29.89 0.37
CA MET A 127 9.51 28.62 0.98
C MET A 127 11.04 28.50 1.03
N LYS A 128 11.80 29.25 0.23
CA LYS A 128 13.27 29.19 0.22
C LYS A 128 13.86 29.43 1.61
N GLY A 129 14.74 28.51 2.03
CA GLY A 129 15.40 28.54 3.32
C GLY A 129 14.50 28.21 4.52
N LYS A 130 13.21 27.96 4.31
CA LYS A 130 12.26 27.58 5.37
C LYS A 130 12.40 26.11 5.77
N THR A 131 11.99 25.79 7.00
CA THR A 131 12.08 24.45 7.56
C THR A 131 10.72 23.75 7.55
N PHE A 132 10.68 22.59 6.89
CA PHE A 132 9.48 21.77 6.78
C PHE A 132 9.62 20.49 7.58
N ALA A 133 8.62 20.19 8.42
CA ALA A 133 8.44 18.87 9.02
C ALA A 133 7.91 17.93 7.96
N VAL A 134 8.64 16.86 7.65
CA VAL A 134 8.30 15.89 6.61
C VAL A 134 8.94 14.53 6.93
N ASP A 135 8.33 13.43 6.51
CA ASP A 135 8.93 12.11 6.65
C ASP A 135 10.20 11.96 5.79
N GLY A 136 10.99 10.93 6.04
CA GLY A 136 12.31 10.74 5.45
C GLY A 136 12.30 10.65 3.92
N ALA A 137 13.45 10.94 3.31
CA ALA A 137 13.64 10.80 1.88
C ALA A 137 13.25 9.38 1.41
N GLY A 138 12.45 9.30 0.33
CA GLY A 138 11.92 8.06 -0.19
C GLY A 138 10.56 7.64 0.39
N THR A 139 9.92 8.51 1.15
CA THR A 139 8.53 8.37 1.59
C THR A 139 7.61 9.29 0.78
N THR A 140 6.31 9.00 0.82
CA THR A 140 5.29 9.77 0.08
C THR A 140 5.25 11.26 0.46
N PRO A 141 5.25 11.66 1.75
CA PRO A 141 5.25 13.08 2.09
C PRO A 141 6.48 13.83 1.55
N TYR A 142 7.65 13.18 1.53
CA TYR A 142 8.86 13.75 0.94
C TYR A 142 8.73 13.90 -0.59
N PHE A 143 8.20 12.88 -1.25
CA PHE A 143 7.94 12.90 -2.68
C PHE A 143 6.96 14.02 -3.06
N VAL A 144 5.85 14.15 -2.34
CA VAL A 144 4.84 15.20 -2.54
C VAL A 144 5.46 16.59 -2.41
N LEU A 145 6.27 16.82 -1.36
CA LEU A 145 6.98 18.08 -1.18
C LEU A 145 7.95 18.34 -2.35
N ALA A 146 8.78 17.38 -2.71
CA ALA A 146 9.75 17.52 -3.80
C ALA A 146 9.08 17.77 -5.15
N TYR A 147 7.98 17.05 -5.44
CA TYR A 147 7.20 17.22 -6.65
C TYR A 147 6.60 18.62 -6.76
N MET A 148 5.86 19.05 -5.73
CA MET A 148 5.17 20.34 -5.75
C MET A 148 6.15 21.52 -5.79
N LEU A 149 7.31 21.41 -5.12
CA LEU A 149 8.39 22.40 -5.23
C LEU A 149 8.88 22.49 -6.68
N ARG A 150 9.15 21.33 -7.31
CA ARG A 150 9.63 21.27 -8.70
C ARG A 150 8.66 21.92 -9.69
N GLU A 151 7.38 21.61 -9.59
CA GLU A 151 6.35 22.18 -10.45
C GLU A 151 6.23 23.71 -10.29
N ASN A 152 6.77 24.26 -9.19
CA ASN A 152 6.79 25.71 -8.92
C ASN A 152 8.20 26.33 -9.01
N GLY A 153 9.12 25.70 -9.76
CA GLY A 153 10.44 26.23 -10.07
C GLY A 153 11.44 26.20 -8.91
N LEU A 154 11.17 25.40 -7.89
CA LEU A 154 12.03 25.16 -6.75
C LEU A 154 12.54 23.71 -6.75
N SER A 155 13.46 23.41 -5.86
CA SER A 155 13.89 22.04 -5.57
C SER A 155 13.80 21.73 -4.09
N ILE A 156 13.83 20.45 -3.74
CA ILE A 156 13.88 20.05 -2.32
C ILE A 156 15.12 20.61 -1.58
N LYS A 157 16.17 21.00 -2.32
CA LYS A 157 17.38 21.59 -1.78
C LYS A 157 17.21 23.08 -1.44
N ASP A 158 16.16 23.74 -1.91
CA ASP A 158 15.85 25.12 -1.61
C ASP A 158 15.18 25.28 -0.23
N VAL A 159 14.74 24.18 0.40
CA VAL A 159 14.13 24.14 1.74
C VAL A 159 14.94 23.28 2.68
N GLN A 160 14.76 23.48 3.99
CA GLN A 160 15.30 22.60 5.02
C GLN A 160 14.24 21.58 5.42
N THR A 161 14.61 20.32 5.64
CA THR A 161 13.69 19.28 6.07
C THR A 161 14.06 18.75 7.45
N ALA A 162 13.07 18.70 8.36
CA ALA A 162 13.17 18.01 9.63
C ALA A 162 12.40 16.68 9.51
N THR A 163 13.12 15.57 9.69
CA THR A 163 12.54 14.23 9.51
C THR A 163 11.64 13.86 10.68
N LEU A 164 10.34 13.87 10.44
CA LEU A 164 9.30 13.44 11.36
C LEU A 164 8.26 12.60 10.62
N ALA A 165 7.82 11.48 11.23
CA ALA A 165 6.72 10.69 10.69
C ALA A 165 5.44 11.55 10.53
N PRO A 166 4.49 11.20 9.66
CA PRO A 166 3.38 12.07 9.25
C PRO A 166 2.54 12.64 10.39
N GLN A 167 2.19 11.82 11.40
CA GLN A 167 1.45 12.30 12.56
C GLN A 167 2.27 13.26 13.44
N PRO A 168 3.49 12.95 13.89
CA PRO A 168 4.37 13.91 14.57
C PRO A 168 4.63 15.19 13.76
N ALA A 169 4.78 15.11 12.43
CA ALA A 169 4.98 16.28 11.57
C ALA A 169 3.77 17.23 11.62
N ALA A 170 2.56 16.70 11.51
CA ALA A 170 1.32 17.49 11.65
C ALA A 170 1.22 18.11 13.04
N GLN A 171 1.46 17.32 14.10
CA GLN A 171 1.41 17.79 15.49
C GLN A 171 2.43 18.91 15.77
N ALA A 172 3.66 18.75 15.32
CA ALA A 172 4.72 19.73 15.47
C ALA A 172 4.43 21.04 14.69
N PHE A 173 3.83 20.91 13.50
CA PHE A 173 3.31 22.06 12.77
C PHE A 173 2.18 22.75 13.54
N VAL A 174 1.17 22.04 14.01
CA VAL A 174 0.08 22.61 14.82
C VAL A 174 0.64 23.34 16.06
N ALA A 175 1.65 22.77 16.70
CA ALA A 175 2.34 23.36 17.86
C ALA A 175 3.23 24.59 17.53
N GLY A 176 3.35 25.02 16.28
CA GLY A 176 4.12 26.21 15.92
C GLY A 176 5.62 26.00 15.71
N GLN A 177 6.12 24.76 15.65
CA GLN A 177 7.55 24.46 15.66
C GLN A 177 8.23 24.59 14.30
N PHE A 178 7.48 24.56 13.19
CA PHE A 178 8.00 24.56 11.82
C PHE A 178 7.32 25.59 10.94
N ASP A 179 8.02 26.07 9.91
CA ASP A 179 7.47 26.97 8.90
C ASP A 179 6.44 26.31 8.01
N GLY A 180 6.60 25.01 7.77
CA GLY A 180 5.68 24.19 6.99
C GLY A 180 5.72 22.72 7.37
N CYS A 181 4.82 21.97 6.77
CA CYS A 181 4.76 20.52 6.95
C CYS A 181 4.19 19.88 5.68
N SER A 182 4.70 18.69 5.33
CA SER A 182 4.10 17.80 4.33
C SER A 182 3.60 16.56 5.03
N THR A 183 2.29 16.30 4.91
CA THR A 183 1.62 15.18 5.58
C THR A 183 0.35 14.78 4.82
N TYR A 184 -0.39 13.81 5.36
CA TYR A 184 -1.57 13.25 4.71
C TYR A 184 -2.72 12.99 5.71
N GLU A 185 -3.90 12.64 5.18
CA GLU A 185 -5.05 12.24 6.01
C GLU A 185 -4.80 10.91 6.76
N PRO A 186 -5.23 10.79 8.03
CA PRO A 186 -6.13 11.71 8.73
C PRO A 186 -5.45 12.89 9.43
N TYR A 187 -4.13 13.00 9.38
CA TYR A 187 -3.36 14.00 10.14
C TYR A 187 -3.48 15.40 9.55
N LEU A 188 -3.65 15.50 8.22
CA LEU A 188 -3.85 16.77 7.52
C LEU A 188 -5.14 17.48 7.96
N SER A 189 -6.17 16.72 8.34
CA SER A 189 -7.42 17.25 8.88
C SER A 189 -7.23 18.13 10.11
N SER A 190 -6.25 17.83 10.98
CA SER A 190 -5.94 18.66 12.14
C SER A 190 -5.43 20.06 11.76
N ILE A 191 -4.79 20.17 10.59
CA ILE A 191 -4.27 21.43 10.06
C ILE A 191 -5.37 22.21 9.33
N ARG A 192 -6.30 21.51 8.65
CA ARG A 192 -7.45 22.16 7.97
C ARG A 192 -8.34 22.95 8.91
N THR A 193 -8.38 22.56 10.19
CA THR A 193 -9.19 23.21 11.23
C THR A 193 -8.46 24.34 11.96
N LEU A 194 -7.18 24.61 11.65
CA LEU A 194 -6.43 25.70 12.26
C LEU A 194 -7.00 27.06 11.86
N PRO A 195 -6.98 28.04 12.78
CA PRO A 195 -7.18 29.43 12.40
C PRO A 195 -6.17 29.89 11.34
N ALA A 196 -6.60 30.66 10.36
CA ALA A 196 -5.73 31.15 9.28
C ALA A 196 -4.52 31.96 9.80
N THR A 197 -4.60 32.50 11.03
CA THR A 197 -3.49 33.19 11.72
C THR A 197 -2.42 32.23 12.23
N GLN A 198 -2.67 30.92 12.27
CA GLN A 198 -1.71 29.92 12.75
C GLN A 198 -1.14 29.07 11.60
N GLY A 199 -1.89 28.88 10.51
CA GLY A 199 -1.44 28.12 9.36
C GLY A 199 -2.55 27.88 8.35
N ARG A 200 -2.17 27.43 7.18
CA ARG A 200 -3.10 27.06 6.09
C ARG A 200 -2.52 25.94 5.23
N ILE A 201 -3.38 25.27 4.53
CA ILE A 201 -2.97 24.40 3.42
C ILE A 201 -2.54 25.29 2.25
N LEU A 202 -1.33 25.08 1.74
CA LEU A 202 -0.80 25.78 0.57
C LEU A 202 -1.28 25.10 -0.72
N ALA A 203 -1.13 23.78 -0.77
CA ALA A 203 -1.54 22.95 -1.91
C ALA A 203 -1.80 21.50 -1.48
N THR A 204 -2.57 20.80 -2.27
CA THR A 204 -2.91 19.39 -2.06
C THR A 204 -2.81 18.57 -3.35
N THR A 205 -3.10 17.29 -3.26
CA THR A 205 -3.23 16.38 -4.42
C THR A 205 -4.47 16.67 -5.29
N VAL A 206 -5.33 17.62 -4.96
CA VAL A 206 -6.29 18.19 -5.90
C VAL A 206 -5.57 19.01 -6.96
N ASP A 207 -4.62 19.85 -6.53
CA ASP A 207 -3.85 20.73 -7.42
C ASP A 207 -2.79 19.94 -8.19
N TYR A 208 -2.24 18.90 -7.54
CA TYR A 208 -1.17 18.04 -8.06
C TYR A 208 -1.51 16.56 -7.83
N PRO A 209 -2.19 15.88 -8.78
CA PRO A 209 -2.65 14.49 -8.63
C PRO A 209 -1.48 13.50 -8.82
N VAL A 210 -0.62 13.38 -7.79
CA VAL A 210 0.67 12.66 -7.86
C VAL A 210 0.79 11.51 -6.86
N VAL A 211 -0.27 11.21 -6.13
CA VAL A 211 -0.27 10.10 -5.16
C VAL A 211 -1.24 9.03 -5.64
N VAL A 212 -0.70 7.86 -5.92
CA VAL A 212 -1.41 6.64 -6.33
C VAL A 212 -0.90 5.50 -5.46
N ASP A 213 -1.79 4.86 -4.72
CA ASP A 213 -1.47 3.80 -3.79
C ASP A 213 -1.65 2.42 -4.39
N THR A 214 -0.78 1.49 -4.02
CA THR A 214 -0.73 0.16 -4.60
C THR A 214 -0.51 -0.93 -3.57
N LEU A 215 -1.00 -2.12 -3.90
CA LEU A 215 -0.74 -3.38 -3.23
C LEU A 215 0.40 -4.10 -3.97
N ALA A 216 1.52 -4.33 -3.30
CA ALA A 216 2.72 -4.91 -3.91
C ALA A 216 3.25 -6.13 -3.17
N PHE A 217 3.74 -7.08 -3.94
CA PHE A 217 4.37 -8.33 -3.50
C PHE A 217 5.73 -8.52 -4.17
N THR A 218 6.49 -9.51 -3.71
CA THR A 218 7.60 -10.02 -4.53
C THR A 218 7.05 -10.95 -5.64
N PRO A 219 7.66 -10.97 -6.85
CA PRO A 219 7.22 -11.88 -7.92
C PRO A 219 7.24 -13.36 -7.52
N ASP A 220 8.21 -13.76 -6.68
CA ASP A 220 8.31 -15.12 -6.15
C ASP A 220 7.10 -15.48 -5.29
N PHE A 221 6.65 -14.57 -4.41
CA PHE A 221 5.45 -14.78 -3.62
C PHE A 221 4.21 -14.94 -4.49
N VAL A 222 4.03 -14.04 -5.48
CA VAL A 222 2.89 -14.09 -6.40
C VAL A 222 2.85 -15.42 -7.15
N SER A 223 3.99 -15.89 -7.68
CA SER A 223 4.06 -17.13 -8.45
C SER A 223 3.70 -18.38 -7.65
N LYS A 224 4.01 -18.38 -6.34
CA LYS A 224 3.74 -19.50 -5.43
C LYS A 224 2.35 -19.46 -4.81
N ASN A 225 1.72 -18.28 -4.75
CA ASN A 225 0.49 -18.04 -3.99
C ASN A 225 -0.58 -17.27 -4.79
N GLU A 226 -0.67 -17.49 -6.10
CA GLU A 226 -1.57 -16.73 -6.98
C GLU A 226 -3.02 -16.70 -6.49
N ALA A 227 -3.55 -17.86 -6.05
CA ALA A 227 -4.92 -17.95 -5.55
C ALA A 227 -5.13 -17.07 -4.29
N ALA A 228 -4.14 -17.00 -3.39
CA ALA A 228 -4.21 -16.14 -2.21
C ALA A 228 -4.15 -14.65 -2.57
N VAL A 229 -3.32 -14.28 -3.56
CA VAL A 229 -3.26 -12.90 -4.06
C VAL A 229 -4.60 -12.49 -4.68
N ARG A 230 -5.22 -13.36 -5.49
CA ARG A 230 -6.58 -13.14 -6.05
C ARG A 230 -7.63 -12.99 -4.94
N ALA A 231 -7.54 -13.79 -3.89
CA ALA A 231 -8.44 -13.67 -2.74
C ALA A 231 -8.29 -12.32 -2.01
N VAL A 232 -7.07 -11.80 -1.87
CA VAL A 232 -6.83 -10.45 -1.30
C VAL A 232 -7.44 -9.38 -2.18
N VAL A 233 -7.20 -9.42 -3.50
CA VAL A 233 -7.77 -8.45 -4.47
C VAL A 233 -9.30 -8.49 -4.45
N LYS A 234 -9.89 -9.70 -4.43
CA LYS A 234 -11.34 -9.84 -4.30
C LYS A 234 -11.85 -9.24 -2.99
N SER A 235 -11.15 -9.47 -1.87
CA SER A 235 -11.57 -8.96 -0.56
C SER A 235 -11.51 -7.43 -0.48
N TRP A 236 -10.60 -6.79 -1.22
CA TRP A 236 -10.60 -5.35 -1.40
C TRP A 236 -11.90 -4.87 -2.05
N ASN A 237 -12.28 -5.45 -3.19
CA ASN A 237 -13.52 -5.08 -3.88
C ASN A 237 -14.77 -5.37 -3.03
N ASP A 238 -14.79 -6.48 -2.29
CA ASP A 238 -15.87 -6.80 -1.36
C ASP A 238 -15.97 -5.76 -0.21
N ALA A 239 -14.81 -5.22 0.24
CA ALA A 239 -14.79 -4.15 1.24
C ALA A 239 -15.33 -2.83 0.69
N LEU A 240 -15.00 -2.45 -0.54
CA LEU A 240 -15.58 -1.28 -1.20
C LEU A 240 -17.10 -1.42 -1.34
N ALA A 241 -17.57 -2.57 -1.80
CA ALA A 241 -19.02 -2.86 -1.87
C ALA A 241 -19.70 -2.85 -0.48
N MET A 242 -18.97 -3.22 0.59
CA MET A 242 -19.50 -3.10 1.95
C MET A 242 -19.60 -1.63 2.40
N ILE A 243 -18.63 -0.79 2.05
CA ILE A 243 -18.67 0.65 2.35
C ILE A 243 -19.94 1.29 1.74
N GLU A 244 -20.27 0.94 0.50
CA GLU A 244 -21.47 1.44 -0.17
C GLU A 244 -22.76 0.96 0.49
N ARG A 245 -22.81 -0.32 0.87
CA ARG A 245 -24.00 -0.96 1.42
C ARG A 245 -24.24 -0.63 2.91
N GLU A 246 -23.17 -0.53 3.69
CA GLU A 246 -23.19 -0.35 5.15
C GLU A 246 -22.22 0.77 5.57
N PRO A 247 -22.41 2.03 5.09
CA PRO A 247 -21.40 3.09 5.24
C PRO A 247 -21.07 3.41 6.71
N ASP A 248 -22.06 3.61 7.56
CA ASP A 248 -21.84 4.02 8.95
C ASP A 248 -21.02 2.98 9.73
N LYS A 249 -21.38 1.70 9.59
CA LYS A 249 -20.65 0.59 10.21
C LYS A 249 -19.22 0.48 9.64
N SER A 250 -19.07 0.64 8.34
CA SER A 250 -17.76 0.57 7.68
C SER A 250 -16.86 1.69 8.14
N PHE A 251 -17.34 2.93 8.19
CA PHE A 251 -16.58 4.08 8.67
C PHE A 251 -16.25 3.98 10.16
N GLU A 252 -17.13 3.40 10.98
CA GLU A 252 -16.82 3.14 12.38
C GLU A 252 -15.67 2.14 12.57
N ILE A 253 -15.68 1.03 11.81
CA ILE A 253 -14.62 0.03 11.85
C ILE A 253 -13.29 0.64 11.38
N MET A 254 -13.30 1.36 10.26
CA MET A 254 -12.11 1.96 9.68
C MET A 254 -11.54 3.08 10.56
N GLY A 255 -12.41 3.91 11.15
CA GLY A 255 -12.02 5.02 12.03
C GLY A 255 -11.31 4.56 13.31
N LYS A 256 -11.79 3.48 13.93
CA LYS A 256 -11.18 2.93 15.16
C LYS A 256 -9.68 2.63 15.00
N ARG A 257 -9.24 2.24 13.82
CA ARG A 257 -7.83 1.95 13.54
C ARG A 257 -6.91 3.16 13.72
N VAL A 258 -7.41 4.36 13.41
CA VAL A 258 -6.66 5.62 13.45
C VAL A 258 -7.13 6.53 14.60
N ASN A 259 -7.83 5.96 15.58
CA ASN A 259 -8.39 6.66 16.75
C ASN A 259 -9.35 7.80 16.37
N GLN A 260 -10.16 7.60 15.32
CA GLN A 260 -11.21 8.52 14.90
C GLN A 260 -12.60 7.92 15.12
N SER A 261 -13.61 8.79 15.32
CA SER A 261 -15.01 8.39 15.16
C SER A 261 -15.31 8.05 13.69
N GLY A 262 -16.39 7.28 13.43
CA GLY A 262 -16.82 6.98 12.07
C GLY A 262 -17.10 8.26 11.26
N GLU A 263 -17.69 9.30 11.89
CA GLU A 263 -17.95 10.59 11.27
C GLU A 263 -16.66 11.33 10.88
N ALA A 264 -15.69 11.43 11.79
CA ALA A 264 -14.41 12.05 11.51
C ALA A 264 -13.64 11.30 10.41
N PHE A 265 -13.71 9.96 10.42
CA PHE A 265 -13.11 9.14 9.37
C PHE A 265 -13.78 9.36 8.02
N LYS A 266 -15.12 9.41 7.98
CA LYS A 266 -15.88 9.72 6.76
C LYS A 266 -15.49 11.06 6.16
N ALA A 267 -15.24 12.08 7.01
CA ALA A 267 -14.76 13.38 6.54
C ALA A 267 -13.36 13.31 5.90
N SER A 268 -12.43 12.54 6.49
CA SER A 268 -11.10 12.31 5.87
C SER A 268 -11.20 11.46 4.59
N ALA A 269 -12.10 10.48 4.56
CA ALA A 269 -12.31 9.61 3.40
C ALA A 269 -12.82 10.37 2.16
N ALA A 270 -13.43 11.53 2.33
CA ALA A 270 -13.86 12.40 1.22
C ALA A 270 -12.70 12.90 0.35
N PHE A 271 -11.47 12.82 0.84
CA PHE A 271 -10.24 13.18 0.11
C PHE A 271 -9.55 11.98 -0.54
N ILE A 272 -10.19 10.83 -0.58
CA ILE A 272 -9.67 9.58 -1.14
C ILE A 272 -10.58 9.13 -2.27
N ASP A 273 -9.96 8.65 -3.34
CA ASP A 273 -10.62 8.05 -4.50
C ASP A 273 -10.23 6.57 -4.54
N TRP A 274 -10.99 5.72 -3.83
CA TRP A 274 -10.76 4.28 -3.80
C TRP A 274 -11.05 3.67 -5.17
N GLN A 275 -10.16 2.81 -5.62
CA GLN A 275 -10.21 2.23 -6.96
C GLN A 275 -10.83 0.83 -6.92
N ASP A 276 -11.98 0.68 -7.55
CA ASP A 276 -12.65 -0.60 -7.74
C ASP A 276 -12.06 -1.41 -8.91
N ALA A 277 -12.67 -2.54 -9.24
CA ALA A 277 -12.21 -3.42 -10.31
C ALA A 277 -12.26 -2.74 -11.70
N ALA A 278 -13.30 -1.93 -11.97
CA ALA A 278 -13.46 -1.25 -13.26
C ALA A 278 -12.44 -0.12 -13.44
N GLU A 279 -12.22 0.66 -12.38
CA GLU A 279 -11.23 1.73 -12.33
C GLU A 279 -9.80 1.20 -12.42
N ASN A 280 -9.51 0.10 -11.73
CA ASN A 280 -8.24 -0.60 -11.84
C ASN A 280 -7.97 -1.05 -13.28
N LYS A 281 -8.94 -1.69 -13.93
CA LYS A 281 -8.83 -2.14 -15.32
C LYS A 281 -8.54 -0.97 -16.27
N ALA A 282 -9.26 0.13 -16.12
CA ALA A 282 -9.08 1.32 -16.93
C ALA A 282 -7.70 1.96 -16.73
N TYR A 283 -7.25 2.11 -15.48
CA TYR A 283 -6.00 2.76 -15.14
C TYR A 283 -4.77 1.95 -15.54
N VAL A 284 -4.81 0.64 -15.31
CA VAL A 284 -3.74 -0.30 -15.71
C VAL A 284 -3.60 -0.39 -17.23
N GLY A 285 -4.65 -0.11 -17.99
CA GLY A 285 -4.64 -0.09 -19.46
C GLY A 285 -3.79 1.02 -20.09
N GLY A 286 -3.27 2.00 -19.33
CA GLY A 286 -2.42 3.06 -19.90
C GLY A 286 -1.88 4.09 -18.91
N GLY A 287 -2.69 4.64 -18.04
CA GLY A 287 -2.34 5.78 -17.20
C GLY A 287 -1.21 5.52 -16.19
N ILE A 288 -1.07 4.27 -15.74
CA ILE A 288 -0.09 3.93 -14.72
C ILE A 288 1.36 3.99 -15.24
N GLN A 289 1.62 3.61 -16.49
CA GLN A 289 2.97 3.66 -17.07
C GLN A 289 3.46 5.10 -17.22
N GLU A 290 2.58 5.99 -17.67
CA GLU A 290 2.89 7.42 -17.75
C GLU A 290 3.20 8.01 -16.37
N PHE A 291 2.38 7.67 -15.38
CA PHE A 291 2.59 8.09 -14.00
C PHE A 291 3.92 7.59 -13.46
N MET A 292 4.24 6.30 -13.63
CA MET A 292 5.51 5.73 -13.17
C MET A 292 6.74 6.43 -13.79
N GLY A 293 6.66 6.79 -15.07
CA GLY A 293 7.73 7.54 -15.74
C GLY A 293 7.96 8.92 -15.12
N LYS A 294 6.89 9.66 -14.84
CA LYS A 294 6.94 10.98 -14.18
C LYS A 294 7.48 10.87 -12.75
N ALA A 295 6.98 9.90 -11.97
CA ALA A 295 7.40 9.66 -10.60
C ALA A 295 8.90 9.32 -10.51
N LEU A 296 9.39 8.44 -11.38
CA LEU A 296 10.80 8.10 -11.46
C LEU A 296 11.68 9.33 -11.75
N GLN A 297 11.24 10.23 -12.65
CA GLN A 297 11.99 11.44 -12.96
C GLN A 297 12.13 12.36 -11.74
N VAL A 298 11.05 12.58 -11.00
CA VAL A 298 11.08 13.38 -9.77
C VAL A 298 12.02 12.78 -8.73
N GLN A 299 11.97 11.46 -8.54
CA GLN A 299 12.84 10.73 -7.62
C GLN A 299 14.33 10.85 -8.00
N ARG A 300 14.63 10.85 -9.30
CA ARG A 300 16.00 11.08 -9.81
C ARG A 300 16.48 12.50 -9.56
N ASP A 301 15.64 13.49 -9.86
CA ASP A 301 15.96 14.91 -9.67
C ASP A 301 16.18 15.23 -8.18
N ALA A 302 15.41 14.58 -7.30
CA ALA A 302 15.60 14.65 -5.85
C ALA A 302 16.83 13.87 -5.33
N GLY A 303 17.50 13.08 -6.20
CA GLY A 303 18.65 12.27 -5.83
C GLY A 303 18.32 11.03 -5.00
N VAL A 304 17.05 10.63 -4.95
CA VAL A 304 16.56 9.50 -4.16
C VAL A 304 16.77 8.19 -4.92
N VAL A 305 16.44 8.13 -6.22
CA VAL A 305 16.67 6.97 -7.07
C VAL A 305 17.94 7.19 -7.92
N ARG A 306 18.96 6.36 -7.71
CA ARG A 306 20.21 6.38 -8.49
C ARG A 306 20.15 5.44 -9.68
N THR A 307 19.62 4.24 -9.50
CA THR A 307 19.47 3.23 -10.56
C THR A 307 17.99 2.99 -10.79
N ALA A 308 17.51 3.23 -12.02
CA ALA A 308 16.10 3.01 -12.35
C ALA A 308 15.79 1.52 -12.43
N PRO A 309 14.68 1.06 -11.84
CA PRO A 309 14.16 -0.27 -12.12
C PRO A 309 13.57 -0.33 -13.53
N ASP A 310 13.38 -1.54 -14.03
CA ASP A 310 12.62 -1.78 -15.26
C ASP A 310 11.12 -1.62 -14.96
N LEU A 311 10.57 -0.45 -15.32
CA LEU A 311 9.17 -0.11 -15.04
C LEU A 311 8.18 -1.08 -15.69
N SER A 312 8.55 -1.74 -16.79
CA SER A 312 7.66 -2.70 -17.49
C SER A 312 7.40 -3.97 -16.67
N LYS A 313 8.26 -4.26 -15.68
CA LYS A 313 8.16 -5.45 -14.81
C LYS A 313 7.46 -5.17 -13.48
N LEU A 314 7.07 -3.92 -13.22
CA LEU A 314 6.50 -3.53 -11.94
C LEU A 314 5.00 -3.76 -11.83
N LEU A 315 4.34 -4.26 -12.86
CA LEU A 315 2.89 -4.43 -12.91
C LEU A 315 2.50 -5.85 -13.35
N ASP A 316 1.67 -6.51 -12.56
CA ASP A 316 1.03 -7.77 -12.92
C ASP A 316 -0.47 -7.55 -13.17
N THR A 317 -0.84 -7.44 -14.43
CA THR A 317 -2.21 -7.13 -14.86
C THR A 317 -3.19 -8.28 -14.67
N ARG A 318 -2.72 -9.52 -14.41
CA ARG A 318 -3.57 -10.72 -14.27
C ARG A 318 -4.59 -10.65 -13.14
N PHE A 319 -4.39 -9.74 -12.20
CA PHE A 319 -5.24 -9.58 -11.01
C PHE A 319 -6.32 -8.53 -11.18
N VAL A 320 -6.23 -7.68 -12.22
CA VAL A 320 -7.16 -6.56 -12.50
C VAL A 320 -7.75 -6.62 -13.92
N ALA A 321 -7.48 -7.68 -14.66
CA ALA A 321 -7.96 -7.90 -16.04
C ALA A 321 -9.42 -8.38 -16.07
#